data_a9ddb3be61e12b8979e177900bb6bc3d
#
_entry.id   a9ddb3be61e12b8979e177900bb6bc3d
#
_cell.length_a   1.000
_cell.length_b   1.000
_cell.length_c   1.000
_cell.angle_alpha   90.00
_cell.angle_beta   90.00
_cell.angle_gamma   90.00
#
_symmetry.space_group_name_H-M   'P 1'
#
loop_
_entity.id
_entity.type
_entity.pdbx_description
1 polymer ?
#
loop_
_entity_poly.entity_id
_entity_poly.type
_entity_poly.pdbx_seq_one_letter_code
_entity_poly.pdbx_strand_id
1 'polypeptide(L)'
;MPEVAGRNDLLRRRARASSTETPSSEIRPLETQPYVYPPRRDFVEPDWRRLPGFRDVTEAEWLSAKWQRLHSVKNLDQLQKVFGDLIPADLVESITRDQLERATMSMLVPPQMLNTMNETDLWGDPIRHYMIPAFADRHPEWPSHPHSERDSLHEADMWAVEGLTHRYPTKVLAELLATCPQYCGHCTRMDLVGNNVPQVIKHRFELKQKDRYEAIIDYLKATPSVRDVVVSGGDMANLPIAHLEDFVGRVIEIDNIRDIRLATKGLMGLPQHFLQDDVLAGMERLAKKALAHDVDLAIHIHVNHANSLTPLVATAVKKLLSMGFRDIRNQGVLMRGVNDTPEALLDLSFTLLDHTKVMPYYFYMCDMIPNAEHWRLAVHEAQDLQHSIMGYLPGFATPRIVCDVPFVGKRWVHQVESYDRALGISYWTKNYRTGIEHDDPDALERRYPYYDPIYTLPPGGQEHWRAGLPASAHA
;
A
#
# COMPACT_ATOMS: atom_id res chain seq x y z
N MET A 1 10.08 -18.13 49.86
CA MET A 1 11.02 -17.34 49.04
C MET A 1 12.18 -18.27 48.65
N PRO A 2 12.31 -18.73 47.41
CA PRO A 2 13.52 -19.37 46.93
C PRO A 2 14.45 -18.33 46.27
N GLU A 3 15.73 -18.45 46.63
CA GLU A 3 16.83 -17.59 46.27
C GLU A 3 17.08 -17.50 44.74
N VAL A 4 17.36 -16.27 44.30
CA VAL A 4 17.85 -15.94 42.96
C VAL A 4 19.35 -16.25 42.90
N ALA A 5 19.71 -17.51 42.69
CA ALA A 5 21.06 -17.93 42.40
C ALA A 5 21.13 -18.35 40.93
N GLY A 6 21.56 -17.50 40.03
CA GLY A 6 21.68 -17.90 38.64
C GLY A 6 22.40 -16.95 37.66
N ARG A 7 22.46 -15.65 37.96
CA ARG A 7 23.02 -14.66 37.02
C ARG A 7 24.56 -14.47 37.11
N ASN A 8 25.14 -14.75 38.25
CA ASN A 8 26.60 -14.55 38.47
C ASN A 8 27.48 -15.73 38.01
N ASP A 9 26.90 -16.91 37.80
CA ASP A 9 27.69 -18.08 37.41
C ASP A 9 28.02 -18.14 35.93
N LEU A 10 27.17 -17.56 35.08
CA LEU A 10 27.43 -17.44 33.63
C LEU A 10 28.51 -16.41 33.32
N LEU A 11 28.63 -15.35 34.10
CA LEU A 11 29.71 -14.36 33.96
C LEU A 11 31.05 -14.87 34.51
N ARG A 12 31.03 -15.70 35.56
CA ARG A 12 32.25 -16.32 36.13
C ARG A 12 32.80 -17.45 35.24
N ARG A 13 32.01 -18.15 34.47
CA ARG A 13 32.46 -19.16 33.49
C ARG A 13 33.18 -18.53 32.30
N ARG A 14 32.81 -17.30 31.91
CA ARG A 14 33.52 -16.55 30.85
C ARG A 14 34.88 -16.02 31.27
N ALA A 15 35.12 -15.80 32.56
CA ALA A 15 36.37 -15.25 33.09
C ALA A 15 37.48 -16.31 33.34
N ARG A 16 37.20 -17.63 33.21
CA ARG A 16 38.18 -18.70 33.47
C ARG A 16 38.74 -19.39 32.21
N ALA A 17 38.37 -18.96 31.02
CA ALA A 17 38.93 -19.43 29.76
C ALA A 17 39.90 -18.38 29.17
N SER A 18 40.89 -17.92 29.96
CA SER A 18 42.05 -17.23 29.39
C SER A 18 43.21 -18.22 29.21
N SER A 19 43.13 -19.03 28.18
CA SER A 19 44.30 -19.58 27.56
C SER A 19 44.89 -18.50 26.65
N THR A 20 46.17 -18.28 26.77
CA THR A 20 46.98 -17.35 25.98
C THR A 20 47.18 -17.85 24.55
N GLU A 21 46.09 -17.94 23.80
CA GLU A 21 46.11 -18.06 22.34
C GLU A 21 45.80 -16.69 21.77
N THR A 22 46.75 -16.14 21.03
CA THR A 22 46.55 -14.94 20.21
C THR A 22 45.32 -15.17 19.35
N PRO A 23 44.27 -14.29 19.41
CA PRO A 23 43.09 -14.48 18.57
C PRO A 23 43.53 -14.51 17.12
N SER A 24 43.25 -15.59 16.40
CA SER A 24 43.44 -15.62 14.96
C SER A 24 42.60 -14.47 14.37
N SER A 25 43.20 -13.64 13.54
CA SER A 25 42.56 -12.49 12.88
C SER A 25 41.54 -12.88 11.81
N GLU A 26 41.20 -14.15 11.71
CA GLU A 26 40.18 -14.65 10.80
C GLU A 26 38.78 -14.46 11.41
N ILE A 27 38.11 -13.38 11.01
CA ILE A 27 36.70 -13.21 11.24
C ILE A 27 35.96 -14.27 10.43
N ARG A 28 35.44 -15.29 11.10
CA ARG A 28 34.57 -16.27 10.44
C ARG A 28 33.16 -15.68 10.34
N PRO A 29 32.59 -15.62 9.13
CA PRO A 29 31.17 -15.21 8.96
C PRO A 29 30.27 -16.12 9.78
N LEU A 30 29.21 -15.54 10.35
CA LEU A 30 28.18 -16.30 11.05
C LEU A 30 27.31 -17.03 10.01
N GLU A 31 27.49 -18.33 9.84
CA GLU A 31 26.67 -19.16 8.95
C GLU A 31 25.41 -19.64 9.69
N THR A 32 24.44 -18.77 9.94
CA THR A 32 23.20 -19.21 10.56
C THR A 32 22.05 -18.39 10.01
N GLN A 33 21.63 -18.70 8.78
CA GLN A 33 20.40 -18.13 8.25
C GLN A 33 19.32 -19.21 8.21
N PRO A 34 18.15 -18.99 8.79
CA PRO A 34 17.04 -19.95 8.77
C PRO A 34 16.44 -20.11 7.38
N TYR A 35 16.65 -19.15 6.48
CA TYR A 35 16.32 -19.22 5.05
C TYR A 35 17.27 -18.35 4.23
N VAL A 36 17.29 -18.57 2.92
CA VAL A 36 18.08 -17.79 1.98
C VAL A 36 17.15 -16.79 1.29
N TYR A 37 17.43 -15.50 1.44
CA TYR A 37 16.73 -14.47 0.65
C TYR A 37 17.55 -14.12 -0.60
N PRO A 38 16.92 -13.52 -1.65
CA PRO A 38 17.62 -13.24 -2.90
C PRO A 38 18.87 -12.40 -2.68
N PRO A 39 19.94 -12.64 -3.47
CA PRO A 39 21.09 -11.75 -3.49
C PRO A 39 20.65 -10.35 -3.93
N ARG A 40 21.49 -9.35 -3.66
CA ARG A 40 21.23 -7.98 -4.12
C ARG A 40 20.96 -7.98 -5.62
N ARG A 41 19.79 -7.45 -6.00
CA ARG A 41 19.40 -7.41 -7.41
C ARG A 41 20.20 -6.41 -8.21
N ASP A 42 20.35 -6.68 -9.50
CA ASP A 42 20.82 -5.68 -10.45
C ASP A 42 19.77 -4.59 -10.57
N PHE A 43 20.18 -3.35 -10.31
CA PHE A 43 19.27 -2.20 -10.33
C PHE A 43 19.47 -1.41 -11.62
N VAL A 44 18.79 -1.85 -12.67
CA VAL A 44 18.84 -1.29 -14.02
C VAL A 44 17.44 -0.87 -14.48
N GLU A 45 17.36 0.19 -15.30
CA GLU A 45 16.10 0.58 -15.94
C GLU A 45 15.76 -0.46 -17.01
N PRO A 46 14.57 -1.08 -16.98
CA PRO A 46 14.17 -2.00 -18.04
C PRO A 46 14.06 -1.27 -19.38
N ASP A 47 14.62 -1.84 -20.44
CA ASP A 47 14.49 -1.25 -21.78
C ASP A 47 13.05 -1.39 -22.28
N TRP A 48 12.34 -0.28 -22.41
CA TRP A 48 10.95 -0.26 -22.87
C TRP A 48 10.77 -0.75 -24.31
N ARG A 49 11.85 -0.68 -25.14
CA ARG A 49 11.81 -1.10 -26.54
C ARG A 49 11.67 -2.61 -26.72
N ARG A 50 11.89 -3.39 -25.65
CA ARG A 50 11.61 -4.83 -25.65
C ARG A 50 10.12 -5.15 -25.80
N LEU A 51 9.24 -4.19 -25.40
CA LEU A 51 7.80 -4.32 -25.60
C LEU A 51 7.41 -3.85 -27.00
N PRO A 52 6.73 -4.69 -27.81
CA PRO A 52 6.42 -4.38 -29.23
C PRO A 52 5.77 -3.01 -29.45
N GLY A 53 4.82 -2.63 -28.59
CA GLY A 53 4.12 -1.35 -28.69
C GLY A 53 4.95 -0.11 -28.33
N PHE A 54 6.14 -0.29 -27.76
CA PHE A 54 7.04 0.79 -27.38
C PHE A 54 8.38 0.77 -28.13
N ARG A 55 8.54 -0.12 -29.12
CA ARG A 55 9.81 -0.32 -29.82
C ARG A 55 10.36 0.96 -30.48
N ASP A 56 9.51 1.76 -31.05
CA ASP A 56 9.88 2.96 -31.79
C ASP A 56 9.78 4.25 -30.92
N VAL A 57 9.47 4.12 -29.63
CA VAL A 57 9.33 5.25 -28.70
C VAL A 57 10.70 5.83 -28.40
N THR A 58 10.86 7.12 -28.64
CA THR A 58 12.09 7.85 -28.34
C THR A 58 12.26 8.06 -26.84
N GLU A 59 13.51 8.28 -26.39
CA GLU A 59 13.79 8.58 -25.00
C GLU A 59 13.08 9.86 -24.51
N ALA A 60 13.01 10.88 -25.35
CA ALA A 60 12.32 12.13 -25.03
C ALA A 60 10.81 11.93 -24.80
N GLU A 61 10.16 11.07 -25.58
CA GLU A 61 8.77 10.67 -25.38
C GLU A 61 8.63 9.86 -24.10
N TRP A 62 9.48 8.84 -23.90
CA TRP A 62 9.46 7.99 -22.71
C TRP A 62 9.58 8.77 -21.42
N LEU A 63 10.44 9.78 -21.39
CA LEU A 63 10.65 10.66 -20.25
C LEU A 63 9.58 11.76 -20.09
N SER A 64 8.64 11.87 -21.04
CA SER A 64 7.55 12.83 -20.99
C SER A 64 6.37 12.31 -20.16
N ALA A 65 6.06 12.95 -19.03
CA ALA A 65 4.87 12.61 -18.23
C ALA A 65 3.57 12.76 -19.03
N LYS A 66 3.50 13.72 -19.96
CA LYS A 66 2.36 13.88 -20.86
C LYS A 66 2.21 12.69 -21.79
N TRP A 67 3.31 12.22 -22.38
CA TRP A 67 3.30 11.04 -23.24
C TRP A 67 2.86 9.78 -22.46
N GLN A 68 3.42 9.56 -21.28
CA GLN A 68 3.05 8.45 -20.39
C GLN A 68 1.54 8.42 -20.10
N ARG A 69 0.95 9.58 -19.75
CA ARG A 69 -0.49 9.70 -19.47
C ARG A 69 -1.35 9.43 -20.71
N LEU A 70 -0.95 9.92 -21.88
CA LEU A 70 -1.68 9.74 -23.14
C LEU A 70 -1.66 8.27 -23.60
N HIS A 71 -0.56 7.57 -23.35
CA HIS A 71 -0.35 6.17 -23.77
C HIS A 71 -0.63 5.17 -22.64
N SER A 72 -1.22 5.60 -21.53
CA SER A 72 -1.69 4.68 -20.48
C SER A 72 -2.75 3.73 -21.05
N VAL A 73 -2.58 2.43 -20.80
CA VAL A 73 -3.48 1.37 -21.26
C VAL A 73 -4.76 1.39 -20.45
N LYS A 74 -5.91 1.40 -21.14
CA LYS A 74 -7.27 1.52 -20.55
C LYS A 74 -8.17 0.35 -20.91
N ASN A 75 -7.76 -0.49 -21.86
CA ASN A 75 -8.52 -1.65 -22.32
C ASN A 75 -7.60 -2.72 -22.91
N LEU A 76 -8.16 -3.88 -23.20
CA LEU A 76 -7.44 -5.02 -23.73
C LEU A 76 -6.82 -4.80 -25.11
N ASP A 77 -7.51 -4.10 -26.00
CA ASP A 77 -6.94 -3.83 -27.35
C ASP A 77 -5.65 -3.03 -27.24
N GLN A 78 -5.59 -2.07 -26.32
CA GLN A 78 -4.37 -1.30 -26.04
C GLN A 78 -3.31 -2.18 -25.37
N LEU A 79 -3.69 -3.06 -24.45
CA LEU A 79 -2.77 -3.99 -23.79
C LEU A 79 -2.13 -4.94 -24.79
N GLN A 80 -2.94 -5.54 -25.67
CA GLN A 80 -2.45 -6.41 -26.74
C GLN A 80 -1.53 -5.68 -27.72
N LYS A 81 -1.80 -4.41 -28.05
CA LYS A 81 -0.89 -3.60 -28.86
C LYS A 81 0.47 -3.37 -28.19
N VAL A 82 0.50 -3.24 -26.87
CA VAL A 82 1.75 -3.06 -26.14
C VAL A 82 2.57 -4.34 -26.13
N PHE A 83 1.97 -5.47 -25.79
CA PHE A 83 2.69 -6.74 -25.63
C PHE A 83 2.80 -7.55 -26.93
N GLY A 84 1.92 -7.33 -27.93
CA GLY A 84 1.89 -8.12 -29.16
C GLY A 84 1.76 -9.61 -28.86
N ASP A 85 2.62 -10.42 -29.49
CA ASP A 85 2.67 -11.88 -29.30
C ASP A 85 3.26 -12.32 -27.95
N LEU A 86 3.75 -11.39 -27.13
CA LEU A 86 4.26 -11.69 -25.78
C LEU A 86 3.15 -11.96 -24.78
N ILE A 87 1.92 -11.48 -25.02
CA ILE A 87 0.79 -11.78 -24.14
C ILE A 87 0.09 -13.07 -24.57
N PRO A 88 0.00 -14.10 -23.70
CA PRO A 88 -0.67 -15.35 -24.02
C PRO A 88 -2.17 -15.14 -24.31
N ALA A 89 -2.71 -15.85 -25.31
CA ALA A 89 -4.11 -15.71 -25.70
C ALA A 89 -5.09 -16.11 -24.56
N ASP A 90 -4.76 -17.13 -23.82
CA ASP A 90 -5.53 -17.58 -22.64
C ASP A 90 -5.52 -16.53 -21.51
N LEU A 91 -4.42 -15.80 -21.33
CA LEU A 91 -4.37 -14.67 -20.40
C LEU A 91 -5.29 -13.53 -20.86
N VAL A 92 -5.31 -13.21 -22.15
CA VAL A 92 -6.23 -12.20 -22.73
C VAL A 92 -7.68 -12.60 -22.48
N GLU A 93 -8.05 -13.86 -22.74
CA GLU A 93 -9.39 -14.37 -22.46
C GLU A 93 -9.75 -14.25 -20.97
N SER A 94 -8.84 -14.65 -20.09
CA SER A 94 -9.03 -14.58 -18.65
C SER A 94 -9.18 -13.16 -18.14
N ILE A 95 -8.38 -12.18 -18.62
CA ILE A 95 -8.53 -10.76 -18.30
C ILE A 95 -9.86 -10.21 -18.83
N THR A 96 -10.27 -10.60 -20.06
CA THR A 96 -11.56 -10.18 -20.64
C THR A 96 -12.70 -10.60 -19.75
N ARG A 97 -12.70 -11.83 -19.33
CA ARG A 97 -13.72 -12.38 -18.44
C ARG A 97 -13.70 -11.67 -17.08
N ASP A 98 -12.53 -11.42 -16.53
CA ASP A 98 -12.39 -10.70 -15.25
C ASP A 98 -13.01 -9.29 -15.31
N GLN A 99 -12.70 -8.54 -16.37
CA GLN A 99 -13.25 -7.18 -16.55
C GLN A 99 -14.78 -7.16 -16.65
N LEU A 100 -15.38 -8.22 -17.20
CA LEU A 100 -16.83 -8.34 -17.34
C LEU A 100 -17.52 -8.82 -16.06
N GLU A 101 -16.90 -9.75 -15.32
CA GLU A 101 -17.58 -10.49 -14.24
C GLU A 101 -17.11 -10.13 -12.84
N ARG A 102 -15.87 -9.65 -12.66
CA ARG A 102 -15.25 -9.54 -11.33
C ARG A 102 -14.57 -8.21 -11.03
N ALA A 103 -14.00 -7.55 -12.02
CA ALA A 103 -13.19 -6.35 -11.79
C ALA A 103 -14.00 -5.23 -11.13
N THR A 104 -13.48 -4.72 -10.02
CA THR A 104 -14.05 -3.57 -9.28
C THR A 104 -13.45 -2.24 -9.69
N MET A 105 -12.35 -2.28 -10.47
CA MET A 105 -11.65 -1.12 -11.01
C MET A 105 -11.53 -1.22 -12.52
N SER A 106 -11.69 -0.09 -13.20
CA SER A 106 -11.37 0.01 -14.62
C SER A 106 -9.86 -0.06 -14.84
N MET A 107 -9.43 -0.59 -15.99
CA MET A 107 -8.01 -0.64 -16.33
C MET A 107 -7.48 0.78 -16.55
N LEU A 108 -6.34 1.09 -15.94
CA LEU A 108 -5.52 2.27 -16.22
C LEU A 108 -4.10 1.98 -15.76
N VAL A 109 -3.21 1.66 -16.72
CA VAL A 109 -1.82 1.29 -16.45
C VAL A 109 -0.88 2.11 -17.31
N PRO A 110 -0.02 2.98 -16.74
CA PRO A 110 0.95 3.76 -17.50
C PRO A 110 2.02 2.88 -18.16
N PRO A 111 2.61 3.32 -19.29
CA PRO A 111 3.70 2.61 -19.95
C PRO A 111 4.87 2.27 -19.01
N GLN A 112 5.25 3.18 -18.13
CA GLN A 112 6.30 2.93 -17.13
C GLN A 112 5.98 1.69 -16.26
N MET A 113 4.74 1.54 -15.81
CA MET A 113 4.33 0.39 -14.98
C MET A 113 4.30 -0.90 -15.81
N LEU A 114 3.84 -0.85 -17.07
CA LEU A 114 3.89 -2.01 -17.97
C LEU A 114 5.34 -2.45 -18.22
N ASN A 115 6.26 -1.49 -18.32
CA ASN A 115 7.68 -1.76 -18.49
C ASN A 115 8.35 -2.46 -17.32
N THR A 116 7.73 -2.48 -16.14
CA THR A 116 8.25 -3.22 -14.97
C THR A 116 7.76 -4.66 -14.89
N MET A 117 6.85 -5.06 -15.78
CA MET A 117 6.35 -6.43 -15.86
C MET A 117 7.33 -7.35 -16.58
N ASN A 118 7.34 -8.62 -16.20
CA ASN A 118 8.11 -9.65 -16.90
C ASN A 118 7.37 -10.10 -18.15
N GLU A 119 7.81 -9.65 -19.31
CA GLU A 119 7.18 -9.96 -20.59
C GLU A 119 7.31 -11.43 -21.01
N THR A 120 8.24 -12.17 -20.41
CA THR A 120 8.43 -13.61 -20.70
C THR A 120 7.55 -14.51 -19.85
N ASP A 121 6.97 -13.97 -18.75
CA ASP A 121 6.04 -14.68 -17.86
C ASP A 121 4.99 -13.71 -17.29
N LEU A 122 4.05 -13.28 -18.11
CA LEU A 122 2.96 -12.39 -17.67
C LEU A 122 1.97 -13.09 -16.72
N TRP A 123 1.83 -14.43 -16.80
CA TRP A 123 1.00 -15.16 -15.84
C TRP A 123 1.57 -15.12 -14.43
N GLY A 124 2.85 -15.32 -14.27
CA GLY A 124 3.55 -15.30 -12.96
C GLY A 124 3.99 -13.91 -12.51
N ASP A 125 3.81 -12.86 -13.33
CA ASP A 125 4.32 -11.53 -12.99
C ASP A 125 3.55 -10.88 -11.82
N PRO A 126 4.22 -10.53 -10.71
CA PRO A 126 3.58 -9.96 -9.53
C PRO A 126 2.97 -8.57 -9.79
N ILE A 127 3.52 -7.77 -10.73
CA ILE A 127 2.97 -6.45 -11.05
C ILE A 127 1.66 -6.61 -11.87
N ARG A 128 1.67 -7.49 -12.89
CA ARG A 128 0.45 -7.82 -13.63
C ARG A 128 -0.63 -8.32 -12.69
N HIS A 129 -0.29 -9.20 -11.74
CA HIS A 129 -1.24 -9.86 -10.85
C HIS A 129 -2.12 -8.86 -10.06
N TYR A 130 -1.58 -7.74 -9.60
CA TYR A 130 -2.38 -6.75 -8.87
C TYR A 130 -2.81 -5.52 -9.69
N MET A 131 -2.15 -5.25 -10.83
CA MET A 131 -2.52 -4.13 -11.71
C MET A 131 -3.54 -4.54 -12.79
N ILE A 132 -3.43 -5.76 -13.30
CA ILE A 132 -4.27 -6.32 -14.36
C ILE A 132 -4.67 -7.74 -13.95
N PRO A 133 -5.60 -7.90 -12.96
CA PRO A 133 -6.04 -9.22 -12.52
C PRO A 133 -6.73 -9.99 -13.64
N ALA A 134 -6.56 -11.30 -13.64
CA ALA A 134 -7.22 -12.22 -14.54
C ALA A 134 -8.25 -13.07 -13.78
N PHE A 135 -9.29 -13.54 -14.47
CA PHE A 135 -10.34 -14.34 -13.84
C PHE A 135 -9.79 -15.62 -13.19
N ALA A 136 -8.80 -16.24 -13.81
CA ALA A 136 -8.15 -17.43 -13.28
C ALA A 136 -7.31 -17.18 -12.01
N ASP A 137 -6.95 -15.92 -11.72
CA ASP A 137 -6.32 -15.56 -10.45
C ASP A 137 -7.32 -15.61 -9.28
N ARG A 138 -8.62 -15.42 -9.58
CA ARG A 138 -9.67 -15.33 -8.55
C ARG A 138 -9.94 -16.66 -7.90
N HIS A 139 -10.29 -16.64 -6.61
CA HIS A 139 -10.70 -17.86 -5.94
C HIS A 139 -12.10 -18.29 -6.43
N PRO A 140 -12.28 -19.49 -7.00
CA PRO A 140 -13.53 -19.85 -7.68
C PRO A 140 -14.74 -19.99 -6.75
N GLU A 141 -14.54 -20.58 -5.55
CA GLU A 141 -15.64 -20.80 -4.60
C GLU A 141 -15.90 -19.61 -3.69
N TRP A 142 -14.84 -18.83 -3.38
CA TRP A 142 -14.85 -17.71 -2.44
C TRP A 142 -14.29 -16.46 -3.09
N PRO A 143 -14.96 -15.88 -4.10
CA PRO A 143 -14.46 -14.66 -4.73
C PRO A 143 -14.54 -13.46 -3.80
N SER A 144 -15.47 -13.46 -2.84
CA SER A 144 -15.66 -12.44 -1.81
C SER A 144 -16.00 -13.09 -0.49
N HIS A 145 -15.53 -12.55 0.63
CA HIS A 145 -16.01 -12.92 1.95
C HIS A 145 -17.46 -12.45 2.14
N PRO A 146 -18.36 -13.16 2.87
CA PRO A 146 -19.72 -12.70 3.15
C PRO A 146 -19.81 -11.33 3.84
N HIS A 147 -18.78 -10.96 4.61
CA HIS A 147 -18.65 -9.64 5.25
C HIS A 147 -17.82 -8.64 4.44
N SER A 148 -17.54 -8.90 3.15
CA SER A 148 -16.83 -7.94 2.31
C SER A 148 -17.75 -6.77 1.96
N GLU A 149 -17.20 -5.56 2.05
CA GLU A 149 -17.91 -4.33 1.71
C GLU A 149 -17.06 -3.46 0.79
N ARG A 150 -17.73 -2.66 -0.08
CA ARG A 150 -17.03 -1.79 -1.03
C ARG A 150 -16.27 -0.66 -0.34
N ASP A 151 -16.85 -0.07 0.71
CA ASP A 151 -16.18 0.79 1.68
C ASP A 151 -15.91 0.00 2.96
N SER A 152 -15.01 -0.97 2.88
CA SER A 152 -14.69 -1.91 3.98
C SER A 152 -14.19 -1.23 5.25
N LEU A 153 -13.77 0.02 5.16
CA LEU A 153 -13.26 0.82 6.28
C LEU A 153 -14.24 1.89 6.76
N HIS A 154 -15.41 2.02 6.12
CA HIS A 154 -16.42 3.05 6.41
C HIS A 154 -15.84 4.47 6.36
N GLU A 155 -14.97 4.75 5.36
CA GLU A 155 -14.33 6.07 5.25
C GLU A 155 -15.36 7.17 4.93
N ALA A 156 -16.34 6.89 4.07
CA ALA A 156 -17.40 7.84 3.71
C ALA A 156 -18.31 8.16 4.89
N ASP A 157 -18.66 7.16 5.72
CA ASP A 157 -19.48 7.36 6.92
C ASP A 157 -18.78 8.26 7.95
N MET A 158 -17.45 8.34 7.91
CA MET A 158 -16.62 9.14 8.81
C MET A 158 -16.24 10.51 8.23
N TRP A 159 -16.87 10.95 7.14
CA TRP A 159 -16.65 12.29 6.62
C TRP A 159 -17.19 13.35 7.59
N ALA A 160 -16.29 14.13 8.14
CA ALA A 160 -16.64 15.31 8.94
C ALA A 160 -17.18 16.44 8.06
N VAL A 161 -16.64 16.58 6.87
CA VAL A 161 -17.15 17.32 5.71
C VAL A 161 -16.85 16.47 4.48
N GLU A 162 -17.51 16.70 3.37
CA GLU A 162 -17.31 15.90 2.16
C GLU A 162 -15.83 15.79 1.77
N GLY A 163 -15.31 14.56 1.68
CA GLY A 163 -13.93 14.27 1.36
C GLY A 163 -12.93 14.47 2.50
N LEU A 164 -13.39 14.61 3.75
CA LEU A 164 -12.50 14.65 4.93
C LEU A 164 -12.89 13.59 5.95
N THR A 165 -12.24 12.44 5.90
CA THR A 165 -12.43 11.36 6.88
C THR A 165 -11.74 11.69 8.19
N HIS A 166 -12.49 11.78 9.30
CA HIS A 166 -11.98 12.00 10.65
C HIS A 166 -12.16 10.77 11.54
N ARG A 167 -11.31 9.78 11.33
CA ARG A 167 -11.37 8.48 12.01
C ARG A 167 -10.61 8.45 13.33
N TYR A 168 -9.52 9.19 13.43
CA TYR A 168 -8.60 9.16 14.58
C TYR A 168 -8.66 10.48 15.36
N PRO A 169 -8.40 10.49 16.69
CA PRO A 169 -8.54 11.70 17.49
C PRO A 169 -7.76 12.93 17.01
N THR A 170 -6.61 12.70 16.37
CA THR A 170 -5.68 13.78 15.96
C THR A 170 -5.29 13.76 14.50
N LYS A 171 -5.89 12.87 13.70
CA LYS A 171 -5.49 12.63 12.30
C LYS A 171 -6.69 12.57 11.39
N VAL A 172 -6.58 13.21 10.25
CA VAL A 172 -7.60 13.19 9.20
C VAL A 172 -7.01 12.77 7.86
N LEU A 173 -7.89 12.33 6.97
CA LEU A 173 -7.58 12.02 5.58
C LEU A 173 -8.39 12.95 4.67
N ALA A 174 -7.71 13.78 3.89
CA ALA A 174 -8.31 14.67 2.91
C ALA A 174 -8.31 14.01 1.53
N GLU A 175 -9.49 13.69 1.02
CA GLU A 175 -9.74 13.08 -0.28
C GLU A 175 -10.01 14.18 -1.31
N LEU A 176 -8.95 14.69 -1.93
CA LEU A 176 -9.02 15.89 -2.78
C LEU A 176 -9.59 15.61 -4.18
N LEU A 177 -9.51 14.38 -4.66
CA LEU A 177 -9.95 13.97 -6.00
C LEU A 177 -10.26 12.48 -6.06
N ALA A 178 -10.99 12.07 -7.12
CA ALA A 178 -11.40 10.69 -7.37
C ALA A 178 -10.63 10.00 -8.51
N THR A 179 -9.44 10.48 -8.85
CA THR A 179 -8.64 9.94 -9.97
C THR A 179 -7.20 9.66 -9.55
N CYS A 180 -6.59 8.63 -10.18
CA CYS A 180 -5.19 8.26 -10.01
C CYS A 180 -4.47 8.26 -11.36
N PRO A 181 -3.13 8.36 -11.40
CA PRO A 181 -2.37 8.11 -12.63
C PRO A 181 -2.43 6.63 -13.06
N GLN A 182 -2.77 5.72 -12.16
CA GLN A 182 -2.95 4.28 -12.39
C GLN A 182 -3.98 3.71 -11.42
N TYR A 183 -4.73 2.67 -11.83
CA TYR A 183 -5.70 2.02 -10.96
C TYR A 183 -5.21 0.62 -10.54
N CYS A 184 -5.37 0.32 -9.25
CA CYS A 184 -5.00 -0.96 -8.65
C CYS A 184 -6.23 -1.84 -8.51
N GLY A 185 -6.14 -3.14 -8.80
CA GLY A 185 -7.26 -4.07 -8.63
C GLY A 185 -7.73 -4.22 -7.19
N HIS A 186 -6.83 -3.98 -6.22
CA HIS A 186 -7.09 -4.05 -4.78
C HIS A 186 -7.45 -2.69 -4.15
N CYS A 187 -8.04 -1.77 -4.91
CA CYS A 187 -8.33 -0.42 -4.42
C CYS A 187 -9.41 -0.43 -3.33
N THR A 188 -9.07 0.03 -2.12
CA THR A 188 -10.01 0.13 -0.98
C THR A 188 -11.05 1.22 -1.18
N ARG A 189 -10.77 2.23 -2.01
CA ARG A 189 -11.68 3.32 -2.38
C ARG A 189 -12.32 3.08 -3.74
N MET A 190 -12.68 1.82 -4.03
CA MET A 190 -13.30 1.47 -5.31
C MET A 190 -14.66 2.15 -5.52
N ASP A 191 -15.33 2.55 -4.46
CA ASP A 191 -16.60 3.27 -4.57
C ASP A 191 -16.45 4.70 -5.08
N LEU A 192 -15.32 5.34 -4.81
CA LEU A 192 -15.06 6.74 -5.17
C LEU A 192 -14.12 6.87 -6.38
N VAL A 193 -13.05 6.06 -6.42
CA VAL A 193 -11.95 6.23 -7.36
C VAL A 193 -12.21 5.53 -8.70
N GLY A 194 -11.92 6.23 -9.78
CA GLY A 194 -11.94 5.68 -11.14
C GLY A 194 -13.27 5.81 -11.86
N ASN A 195 -13.41 5.05 -12.96
CA ASN A 195 -14.62 5.00 -13.77
C ASN A 195 -15.55 3.88 -13.31
N ASN A 196 -16.85 3.99 -13.65
CA ASN A 196 -17.79 2.90 -13.47
C ASN A 196 -17.33 1.63 -14.19
N VAL A 197 -17.58 0.52 -13.56
CA VAL A 197 -17.41 -0.83 -14.12
C VAL A 197 -18.71 -1.62 -13.90
N PRO A 198 -18.91 -2.78 -14.58
CA PRO A 198 -20.15 -3.53 -14.42
C PRO A 198 -20.49 -3.86 -12.95
N GLN A 199 -19.50 -4.09 -12.10
CA GLN A 199 -19.66 -4.47 -10.69
C GLN A 199 -19.81 -3.28 -9.75
N VAL A 200 -19.36 -2.06 -10.13
CA VAL A 200 -19.32 -0.90 -9.24
C VAL A 200 -19.69 0.39 -9.96
N ILE A 201 -20.79 0.99 -9.53
CA ILE A 201 -21.13 2.38 -9.87
C ILE A 201 -20.45 3.28 -8.84
N LYS A 202 -19.58 4.16 -9.30
CA LYS A 202 -18.77 5.04 -8.44
C LYS A 202 -19.62 6.18 -7.88
N HIS A 203 -19.40 6.48 -6.61
CA HIS A 203 -19.85 7.73 -6.02
C HIS A 203 -19.13 8.93 -6.67
N ARG A 204 -19.75 10.09 -6.55
CA ARG A 204 -19.19 11.35 -7.03
C ARG A 204 -19.26 12.36 -5.91
N PHE A 205 -18.28 13.22 -5.81
CA PHE A 205 -18.36 14.38 -4.94
C PHE A 205 -19.51 15.27 -5.39
N GLU A 206 -20.34 15.71 -4.48
CA GLU A 206 -21.47 16.61 -4.72
C GLU A 206 -21.01 18.07 -4.78
N LEU A 207 -20.11 18.44 -3.87
CA LEU A 207 -19.53 19.78 -3.84
C LEU A 207 -18.53 20.00 -4.97
N LYS A 208 -18.48 21.21 -5.49
CA LYS A 208 -17.40 21.63 -6.38
C LYS A 208 -16.08 21.59 -5.61
N GLN A 209 -14.99 21.31 -6.32
CA GLN A 209 -13.65 21.18 -5.71
C GLN A 209 -13.30 22.37 -4.80
N LYS A 210 -13.56 23.59 -5.25
CA LYS A 210 -13.26 24.80 -4.47
C LYS A 210 -14.05 24.81 -3.15
N ASP A 211 -15.35 24.58 -3.19
CA ASP A 211 -16.22 24.65 -2.02
C ASP A 211 -15.88 23.53 -1.02
N ARG A 212 -15.51 22.35 -1.53
CA ARG A 212 -15.03 21.24 -0.70
C ARG A 212 -13.71 21.57 0.00
N TYR A 213 -12.77 22.20 -0.71
CA TYR A 213 -11.48 22.60 -0.11
C TYR A 213 -11.68 23.68 0.98
N GLU A 214 -12.57 24.65 0.76
CA GLU A 214 -12.92 25.62 1.79
C GLU A 214 -13.51 24.93 3.02
N ALA A 215 -14.47 24.03 2.84
CA ALA A 215 -15.09 23.30 3.95
C ALA A 215 -14.05 22.48 4.75
N ILE A 216 -13.10 21.83 4.07
CA ILE A 216 -12.02 21.10 4.72
C ILE A 216 -11.10 22.04 5.54
N ILE A 217 -10.69 23.16 4.96
CA ILE A 217 -9.83 24.14 5.64
C ILE A 217 -10.55 24.74 6.86
N ASP A 218 -11.82 25.09 6.73
CA ASP A 218 -12.61 25.63 7.84
C ASP A 218 -12.78 24.61 8.98
N TYR A 219 -13.02 23.34 8.63
CA TYR A 219 -13.08 22.27 9.61
C TYR A 219 -11.75 22.10 10.37
N LEU A 220 -10.60 22.10 9.66
CA LEU A 220 -9.29 21.97 10.28
C LEU A 220 -9.00 23.13 11.25
N LYS A 221 -9.35 24.36 10.90
CA LYS A 221 -9.23 25.53 11.78
C LYS A 221 -10.13 25.44 13.01
N ALA A 222 -11.35 24.89 12.84
CA ALA A 222 -12.33 24.75 13.92
C ALA A 222 -12.03 23.55 14.84
N THR A 223 -11.09 22.66 14.48
CA THR A 223 -10.81 21.40 15.21
C THR A 223 -9.35 21.35 15.70
N PRO A 224 -9.01 22.03 16.82
CA PRO A 224 -7.63 22.12 17.32
C PRO A 224 -6.97 20.79 17.71
N SER A 225 -7.76 19.73 17.90
CA SER A 225 -7.25 18.38 18.18
C SER A 225 -6.57 17.74 16.97
N VAL A 226 -6.92 18.15 15.76
CA VAL A 226 -6.30 17.64 14.53
C VAL A 226 -4.92 18.27 14.35
N ARG A 227 -3.90 17.43 14.25
CA ARG A 227 -2.52 17.87 14.01
C ARG A 227 -1.88 17.24 12.77
N ASP A 228 -2.45 16.15 12.23
CA ASP A 228 -1.88 15.35 11.16
C ASP A 228 -2.89 15.20 10.01
N VAL A 229 -2.51 15.65 8.83
CA VAL A 229 -3.35 15.62 7.63
C VAL A 229 -2.71 14.74 6.56
N VAL A 230 -3.42 13.68 6.13
CA VAL A 230 -3.05 12.91 4.94
C VAL A 230 -3.74 13.52 3.72
N VAL A 231 -2.98 13.99 2.76
CA VAL A 231 -3.46 14.49 1.48
C VAL A 231 -3.47 13.34 0.48
N SER A 232 -4.67 12.92 0.06
CA SER A 232 -4.92 11.75 -0.78
C SER A 232 -6.17 11.95 -1.66
N GLY A 233 -7.05 10.96 -1.67
CA GLY A 233 -8.25 10.87 -2.49
C GLY A 233 -8.10 9.68 -3.42
N GLY A 234 -8.06 9.92 -4.74
CA GLY A 234 -7.42 9.01 -5.67
C GLY A 234 -5.92 9.04 -5.42
N ASP A 235 -5.23 9.93 -6.09
CA ASP A 235 -3.78 10.07 -5.92
C ASP A 235 -3.37 11.54 -6.14
N MET A 236 -2.61 12.12 -5.21
CA MET A 236 -2.22 13.53 -5.28
C MET A 236 -1.43 13.87 -6.55
N ALA A 237 -0.75 12.92 -7.18
CA ALA A 237 -0.03 13.12 -8.45
C ALA A 237 -0.95 13.46 -9.64
N ASN A 238 -2.27 13.32 -9.49
CA ASN A 238 -3.25 13.75 -10.48
C ASN A 238 -3.78 15.18 -10.24
N LEU A 239 -3.44 15.80 -9.11
CA LEU A 239 -3.70 17.23 -8.92
C LEU A 239 -2.72 18.06 -9.76
N PRO A 240 -3.19 19.11 -10.45
CA PRO A 240 -2.29 20.16 -10.95
C PRO A 240 -1.46 20.72 -9.78
N ILE A 241 -0.16 20.92 -10.01
CA ILE A 241 0.75 21.37 -8.95
C ILE A 241 0.27 22.66 -8.27
N ALA A 242 -0.30 23.59 -9.01
CA ALA A 242 -0.85 24.82 -8.44
C ALA A 242 -2.00 24.60 -7.46
N HIS A 243 -2.84 23.59 -7.69
CA HIS A 243 -3.93 23.23 -6.75
C HIS A 243 -3.38 22.53 -5.50
N LEU A 244 -2.35 21.70 -5.67
CA LEU A 244 -1.67 21.08 -4.54
C LEU A 244 -0.99 22.14 -3.66
N GLU A 245 -0.30 23.11 -4.28
CA GLU A 245 0.34 24.23 -3.58
C GLU A 245 -0.67 25.11 -2.83
N ASP A 246 -1.79 25.44 -3.47
CA ASP A 246 -2.84 26.22 -2.82
C ASP A 246 -3.38 25.51 -1.58
N PHE A 247 -3.84 24.26 -1.74
CA PHE A 247 -4.45 23.51 -0.63
C PHE A 247 -3.44 23.23 0.50
N VAL A 248 -2.30 22.60 0.17
CA VAL A 248 -1.29 22.22 1.18
C VAL A 248 -0.66 23.46 1.80
N GLY A 249 -0.42 24.51 0.99
CA GLY A 249 0.11 25.78 1.48
C GLY A 249 -0.79 26.44 2.53
N ARG A 250 -2.11 26.35 2.37
CA ARG A 250 -3.10 26.83 3.35
C ARG A 250 -3.18 25.93 4.59
N VAL A 251 -3.05 24.61 4.42
CA VAL A 251 -3.01 23.67 5.56
C VAL A 251 -1.78 23.90 6.41
N ILE A 252 -0.62 24.21 5.83
CA ILE A 252 0.63 24.54 6.55
C ILE A 252 0.45 25.76 7.47
N GLU A 253 -0.39 26.73 7.08
CA GLU A 253 -0.63 27.96 7.84
C GLU A 253 -1.61 27.81 9.02
N ILE A 254 -2.19 26.62 9.22
CA ILE A 254 -3.12 26.36 10.31
C ILE A 254 -2.34 26.04 11.60
N ASP A 255 -2.54 26.81 12.64
CA ASP A 255 -1.74 26.79 13.87
C ASP A 255 -1.63 25.44 14.57
N ASN A 256 -2.65 24.59 14.48
CA ASN A 256 -2.64 23.26 15.10
C ASN A 256 -2.02 22.16 14.25
N ILE A 257 -1.78 22.38 12.97
CA ILE A 257 -1.20 21.37 12.08
C ILE A 257 0.31 21.27 12.29
N ARG A 258 0.81 20.05 12.44
CA ARG A 258 2.23 19.74 12.64
C ARG A 258 2.78 18.73 11.65
N ASP A 259 1.92 17.88 11.11
CA ASP A 259 2.33 16.79 10.22
C ASP A 259 1.42 16.79 8.98
N ILE A 260 2.01 16.78 7.79
CA ILE A 260 1.31 16.63 6.52
C ILE A 260 1.95 15.50 5.73
N ARG A 261 1.13 14.58 5.21
CA ARG A 261 1.59 13.43 4.44
C ARG A 261 0.97 13.45 3.05
N LEU A 262 1.78 13.56 2.02
CA LEU A 262 1.36 13.50 0.63
C LEU A 262 1.34 12.04 0.18
N ALA A 263 0.16 11.48 -0.11
CA ALA A 263 0.02 10.08 -0.47
C ALA A 263 -0.04 9.89 -1.99
N THR A 264 0.86 9.06 -2.53
CA THR A 264 0.92 8.79 -3.97
C THR A 264 1.42 7.38 -4.30
N LYS A 265 0.82 6.76 -5.30
CA LYS A 265 1.36 5.62 -6.04
C LYS A 265 2.02 6.07 -7.36
N GLY A 266 1.88 7.33 -7.72
CA GLY A 266 2.38 7.89 -8.97
C GLY A 266 3.90 7.80 -9.12
N LEU A 267 4.67 7.76 -8.03
CA LEU A 267 6.13 7.62 -8.11
C LEU A 267 6.59 6.35 -8.84
N MET A 268 5.87 5.22 -8.73
CA MET A 268 6.21 3.98 -9.43
C MET A 268 5.69 3.94 -10.86
N GLY A 269 4.45 4.35 -11.07
CA GLY A 269 3.81 4.25 -12.39
C GLY A 269 4.03 5.43 -13.31
N LEU A 270 4.43 6.57 -12.75
CA LEU A 270 4.61 7.83 -13.48
C LEU A 270 5.72 8.69 -12.85
N PRO A 271 6.94 8.16 -12.62
CA PRO A 271 8.04 8.93 -12.03
C PRO A 271 8.38 10.19 -12.82
N GLN A 272 8.14 10.19 -14.14
CA GLN A 272 8.33 11.33 -15.03
C GLN A 272 7.52 12.56 -14.59
N HIS A 273 6.36 12.38 -13.93
CA HIS A 273 5.58 13.48 -13.37
C HIS A 273 6.37 14.26 -12.32
N PHE A 274 7.07 13.55 -11.44
CA PHE A 274 7.88 14.12 -10.37
C PHE A 274 9.25 14.64 -10.85
N LEU A 275 9.52 14.55 -12.14
CA LEU A 275 10.72 15.08 -12.79
C LEU A 275 10.42 16.30 -13.68
N GLN A 276 9.15 16.72 -13.80
CA GLN A 276 8.78 17.94 -14.50
C GLN A 276 9.23 19.18 -13.72
N ASP A 277 9.74 20.17 -14.40
CA ASP A 277 10.32 21.39 -13.78
C ASP A 277 9.30 22.13 -12.93
N ASP A 278 8.07 22.28 -13.40
CA ASP A 278 6.99 22.95 -12.65
C ASP A 278 6.59 22.18 -11.39
N VAL A 279 6.50 20.85 -11.48
CA VAL A 279 6.21 19.97 -10.33
C VAL A 279 7.34 20.03 -9.31
N LEU A 280 8.59 19.89 -9.76
CA LEU A 280 9.76 20.00 -8.87
C LEU A 280 9.80 21.35 -8.16
N ALA A 281 9.60 22.45 -8.89
CA ALA A 281 9.59 23.80 -8.31
C ALA A 281 8.45 23.98 -7.28
N GLY A 282 7.24 23.47 -7.56
CA GLY A 282 6.11 23.53 -6.63
C GLY A 282 6.34 22.69 -5.38
N MET A 283 6.85 21.46 -5.53
CA MET A 283 7.18 20.58 -4.41
C MET A 283 8.28 21.21 -3.52
N GLU A 284 9.29 21.85 -4.13
CA GLU A 284 10.34 22.55 -3.38
C GLU A 284 9.78 23.74 -2.59
N ARG A 285 8.88 24.54 -3.19
CA ARG A 285 8.23 25.65 -2.47
C ARG A 285 7.41 25.15 -1.28
N LEU A 286 6.66 24.05 -1.44
CA LEU A 286 5.91 23.43 -0.35
C LEU A 286 6.83 22.93 0.78
N ALA A 287 7.91 22.22 0.43
CA ALA A 287 8.88 21.74 1.42
C ALA A 287 9.52 22.90 2.21
N LYS A 288 9.95 23.96 1.52
CA LYS A 288 10.51 25.16 2.16
C LYS A 288 9.49 25.89 3.03
N LYS A 289 8.23 26.00 2.57
CA LYS A 289 7.15 26.61 3.36
C LYS A 289 6.86 25.80 4.62
N ALA A 290 6.75 24.47 4.52
CA ALA A 290 6.52 23.60 5.66
C ALA A 290 7.64 23.75 6.71
N LEU A 291 8.90 23.72 6.27
CA LEU A 291 10.06 23.92 7.14
C LEU A 291 10.04 25.27 7.85
N ALA A 292 9.65 26.35 7.15
CA ALA A 292 9.56 27.70 7.72
C ALA A 292 8.43 27.86 8.76
N HIS A 293 7.45 26.94 8.77
CA HIS A 293 6.31 26.94 9.71
C HIS A 293 6.42 25.82 10.76
N ASP A 294 7.58 25.16 10.88
CA ASP A 294 7.78 23.99 11.78
C ASP A 294 6.75 22.87 11.56
N VAL A 295 6.36 22.64 10.30
CA VAL A 295 5.45 21.56 9.89
C VAL A 295 6.26 20.46 9.21
N ASP A 296 6.11 19.24 9.67
CA ASP A 296 6.69 18.05 9.03
C ASP A 296 5.93 17.70 7.76
N LEU A 297 6.55 17.85 6.59
CA LEU A 297 5.99 17.44 5.31
C LEU A 297 6.69 16.18 4.79
N ALA A 298 5.95 15.07 4.68
CA ALA A 298 6.45 13.78 4.25
C ALA A 298 5.69 13.27 3.01
N ILE A 299 6.31 12.34 2.26
CA ILE A 299 5.66 11.66 1.13
C ILE A 299 5.47 10.19 1.49
N HIS A 300 4.25 9.69 1.34
CA HIS A 300 3.92 8.29 1.51
C HIS A 300 3.64 7.65 0.15
N ILE A 301 4.43 6.65 -0.20
CA ILE A 301 4.32 5.93 -1.47
C ILE A 301 3.70 4.55 -1.25
N HIS A 302 3.28 3.90 -2.34
CA HIS A 302 2.63 2.60 -2.31
C HIS A 302 3.34 1.64 -3.28
N VAL A 303 4.35 0.93 -2.79
CA VAL A 303 5.11 -0.07 -3.53
C VAL A 303 4.82 -1.45 -2.94
N ASN A 304 4.41 -2.40 -3.78
CA ASN A 304 4.08 -3.76 -3.36
C ASN A 304 5.13 -4.79 -3.79
N HIS A 305 5.92 -4.51 -4.81
CA HIS A 305 6.96 -5.42 -5.28
C HIS A 305 8.20 -4.67 -5.77
N ALA A 306 9.38 -5.24 -5.56
CA ALA A 306 10.66 -4.61 -5.88
C ALA A 306 10.82 -4.31 -7.38
N ASN A 307 10.19 -5.08 -8.27
CA ASN A 307 10.24 -4.85 -9.72
C ASN A 307 9.72 -3.47 -10.14
N SER A 308 8.81 -2.85 -9.36
CA SER A 308 8.31 -1.50 -9.66
C SER A 308 9.27 -0.38 -9.25
N LEU A 309 10.38 -0.70 -8.59
CA LEU A 309 11.43 0.26 -8.24
C LEU A 309 12.51 0.24 -9.32
N THR A 310 12.66 1.36 -10.03
CA THR A 310 13.63 1.50 -11.14
C THR A 310 14.59 2.66 -10.88
N PRO A 311 15.72 2.76 -11.59
CA PRO A 311 16.61 3.93 -11.54
C PRO A 311 15.91 5.27 -11.76
N LEU A 312 14.89 5.31 -12.62
CA LEU A 312 14.10 6.51 -12.85
C LEU A 312 13.28 6.90 -11.60
N VAL A 313 12.67 5.92 -10.94
CA VAL A 313 11.99 6.10 -9.65
C VAL A 313 12.99 6.61 -8.59
N ALA A 314 14.16 5.99 -8.50
CA ALA A 314 15.21 6.41 -7.55
C ALA A 314 15.66 7.85 -7.79
N THR A 315 15.74 8.27 -9.05
CA THR A 315 16.08 9.66 -9.43
C THR A 315 15.04 10.64 -8.93
N ALA A 316 13.75 10.34 -9.14
CA ALA A 316 12.65 11.18 -8.66
C ALA A 316 12.64 11.28 -7.12
N VAL A 317 12.78 10.14 -6.42
CA VAL A 317 12.85 10.09 -4.95
C VAL A 317 14.01 10.92 -4.41
N LYS A 318 15.21 10.79 -4.97
CA LYS A 318 16.40 11.53 -4.52
C LYS A 318 16.23 13.03 -4.70
N LYS A 319 15.62 13.47 -5.81
CA LYS A 319 15.31 14.89 -6.03
C LYS A 319 14.33 15.40 -4.96
N LEU A 320 13.24 14.69 -4.70
CA LEU A 320 12.27 15.07 -3.67
C LEU A 320 12.91 15.15 -2.28
N LEU A 321 13.69 14.15 -1.89
CA LEU A 321 14.40 14.15 -0.59
C LEU A 321 15.36 15.36 -0.47
N SER A 322 16.02 15.79 -1.56
CA SER A 322 16.93 16.92 -1.55
C SER A 322 16.26 18.29 -1.36
N MET A 323 14.92 18.36 -1.48
CA MET A 323 14.13 19.61 -1.32
C MET A 323 13.77 19.94 0.12
N GLY A 324 14.00 19.01 1.07
CA GLY A 324 13.70 19.23 2.48
C GLY A 324 12.41 18.54 2.95
N PHE A 325 11.85 17.59 2.19
CA PHE A 325 10.85 16.69 2.73
C PHE A 325 11.45 15.91 3.89
N ARG A 326 10.69 15.75 4.96
CA ARG A 326 11.13 15.03 6.15
C ARG A 326 11.62 13.62 5.82
N ASP A 327 10.83 12.87 5.08
CA ASP A 327 11.16 11.54 4.59
C ASP A 327 10.20 11.09 3.46
N ILE A 328 10.53 9.96 2.83
CA ILE A 328 9.64 9.22 1.93
C ILE A 328 9.50 7.81 2.49
N ARG A 329 8.26 7.37 2.74
CA ARG A 329 7.93 6.08 3.37
C ARG A 329 7.06 5.21 2.47
N ASN A 330 7.32 3.90 2.50
CA ASN A 330 6.47 2.94 1.82
C ASN A 330 5.30 2.48 2.71
N GLN A 331 4.09 2.52 2.16
CA GLN A 331 2.88 1.92 2.69
C GLN A 331 2.32 0.92 1.67
N GLY A 332 2.99 -0.23 1.52
CA GLY A 332 2.57 -1.30 0.63
C GLY A 332 1.38 -2.10 1.17
N VAL A 333 0.80 -2.92 0.31
CA VAL A 333 -0.23 -3.91 0.68
C VAL A 333 0.39 -5.31 0.57
N LEU A 334 0.16 -6.12 1.60
CA LEU A 334 0.53 -7.53 1.63
C LEU A 334 -0.48 -8.33 0.81
N MET A 335 0.00 -8.99 -0.23
CA MET A 335 -0.86 -9.70 -1.17
C MET A 335 -0.28 -11.05 -1.56
N ARG A 336 -1.13 -12.07 -1.55
CA ARG A 336 -0.80 -13.41 -2.02
C ARG A 336 -0.37 -13.39 -3.49
N GLY A 337 0.72 -14.12 -3.79
CA GLY A 337 1.30 -14.18 -5.13
C GLY A 337 2.04 -12.91 -5.57
N VAL A 338 2.23 -11.93 -4.67
CA VAL A 338 2.95 -10.69 -4.94
C VAL A 338 4.14 -10.50 -3.98
N ASN A 339 3.88 -10.51 -2.68
CA ASN A 339 4.89 -10.24 -1.65
C ASN A 339 4.62 -11.02 -0.35
N ASP A 340 3.99 -12.17 -0.46
CA ASP A 340 3.59 -13.03 0.65
C ASP A 340 4.65 -14.03 1.10
N THR A 341 5.91 -13.78 0.75
CA THR A 341 7.06 -14.55 1.23
C THR A 341 8.11 -13.67 1.91
N PRO A 342 8.88 -14.21 2.86
CA PRO A 342 9.98 -13.46 3.50
C PRO A 342 10.97 -12.91 2.48
N GLU A 343 11.30 -13.69 1.44
CA GLU A 343 12.23 -13.30 0.38
C GLU A 343 11.73 -12.08 -0.39
N ALA A 344 10.47 -12.07 -0.79
CA ALA A 344 9.87 -10.95 -1.54
C ALA A 344 9.78 -9.67 -0.68
N LEU A 345 9.42 -9.79 0.60
CA LEU A 345 9.37 -8.66 1.52
C LEU A 345 10.77 -8.10 1.82
N LEU A 346 11.77 -8.95 1.98
CA LEU A 346 13.15 -8.53 2.21
C LEU A 346 13.77 -7.93 0.94
N ASP A 347 13.55 -8.52 -0.24
CA ASP A 347 14.01 -7.94 -1.52
C ASP A 347 13.42 -6.55 -1.73
N LEU A 348 12.11 -6.39 -1.51
CA LEU A 348 11.47 -5.08 -1.58
C LEU A 348 12.07 -4.10 -0.56
N SER A 349 12.21 -4.51 0.69
CA SER A 349 12.71 -3.64 1.77
C SER A 349 14.16 -3.21 1.54
N PHE A 350 15.03 -4.11 1.13
CA PHE A 350 16.42 -3.78 0.77
C PHE A 350 16.50 -2.90 -0.47
N THR A 351 15.68 -3.16 -1.49
CA THR A 351 15.62 -2.32 -2.70
C THR A 351 15.18 -0.88 -2.36
N LEU A 352 14.19 -0.73 -1.48
CA LEU A 352 13.76 0.58 -0.97
C LEU A 352 14.91 1.32 -0.28
N LEU A 353 15.63 0.66 0.62
CA LEU A 353 16.72 1.26 1.40
C LEU A 353 17.96 1.55 0.55
N ASP A 354 18.43 0.57 -0.19
CA ASP A 354 19.73 0.62 -0.87
C ASP A 354 19.70 1.57 -2.07
N HIS A 355 18.66 1.48 -2.88
CA HIS A 355 18.60 2.15 -4.18
C HIS A 355 17.81 3.44 -4.17
N THR A 356 16.68 3.49 -3.44
CA THR A 356 15.76 4.62 -3.49
C THR A 356 15.80 5.51 -2.25
N LYS A 357 16.37 5.06 -1.13
CA LYS A 357 16.38 5.79 0.16
C LYS A 357 14.98 5.99 0.74
N VAL A 358 14.03 5.18 0.32
CA VAL A 358 12.68 5.12 0.89
C VAL A 358 12.70 4.24 2.12
N MET A 359 12.06 4.68 3.18
CA MET A 359 11.93 3.89 4.40
C MET A 359 10.81 2.86 4.26
N PRO A 360 11.05 1.55 4.40
CA PRO A 360 10.00 0.56 4.61
C PRO A 360 9.24 0.92 5.89
N TYR A 361 7.91 1.04 5.81
CA TYR A 361 7.14 1.55 6.93
C TYR A 361 6.01 0.61 7.32
N TYR A 362 5.04 0.40 6.43
CA TYR A 362 3.93 -0.52 6.65
C TYR A 362 3.70 -1.43 5.44
N PHE A 363 3.25 -2.66 5.72
CA PHE A 363 2.50 -3.49 4.80
C PHE A 363 1.11 -3.71 5.40
N TYR A 364 0.08 -3.21 4.72
CA TYR A 364 -1.30 -3.45 5.10
C TYR A 364 -1.72 -4.84 4.66
N MET A 365 -2.40 -5.58 5.50
CA MET A 365 -3.19 -6.71 5.02
C MET A 365 -4.19 -6.19 3.99
N CYS A 366 -4.38 -6.93 2.89
CA CYS A 366 -5.33 -6.53 1.87
C CYS A 366 -6.74 -6.47 2.47
N ASP A 367 -7.44 -5.35 2.25
CA ASP A 367 -8.75 -5.12 2.84
C ASP A 367 -9.81 -6.08 2.31
N MET A 368 -10.86 -6.27 3.11
CA MET A 368 -11.97 -7.18 2.84
C MET A 368 -12.98 -6.53 1.90
N ILE A 369 -12.57 -6.35 0.64
CA ILE A 369 -13.36 -5.77 -0.44
C ILE A 369 -13.89 -6.86 -1.39
N PRO A 370 -14.98 -6.62 -2.13
CA PRO A 370 -15.51 -7.59 -3.08
C PRO A 370 -14.47 -8.04 -4.12
N ASN A 371 -14.50 -9.32 -4.42
CA ASN A 371 -13.63 -9.97 -5.42
C ASN A 371 -12.12 -9.86 -5.14
N ALA A 372 -11.70 -9.69 -3.88
CA ALA A 372 -10.29 -9.55 -3.50
C ALA A 372 -9.73 -10.73 -2.70
N GLU A 373 -10.50 -11.79 -2.47
CA GLU A 373 -10.09 -12.90 -1.59
C GLU A 373 -8.79 -13.56 -2.02
N HIS A 374 -8.53 -13.67 -3.31
CA HIS A 374 -7.31 -14.28 -3.86
C HIS A 374 -6.01 -13.50 -3.49
N TRP A 375 -6.11 -12.24 -3.10
CA TRP A 375 -4.96 -11.44 -2.60
C TRP A 375 -4.81 -11.50 -1.08
N ARG A 376 -5.86 -11.87 -0.36
CA ARG A 376 -5.88 -11.78 1.11
C ARG A 376 -5.08 -12.92 1.75
N LEU A 377 -4.45 -12.62 2.88
CA LEU A 377 -3.80 -13.58 3.76
C LEU A 377 -4.59 -13.67 5.06
N ALA A 378 -4.48 -14.81 5.75
CA ALA A 378 -4.97 -14.95 7.11
C ALA A 378 -4.08 -14.15 8.10
N VAL A 379 -4.65 -13.75 9.23
CA VAL A 379 -3.90 -13.02 10.26
C VAL A 379 -2.67 -13.78 10.74
N HIS A 380 -2.77 -15.11 10.92
CA HIS A 380 -1.61 -15.91 11.34
C HIS A 380 -0.50 -15.97 10.29
N GLU A 381 -0.84 -16.03 8.99
CA GLU A 381 0.16 -15.98 7.91
C GLU A 381 0.92 -14.64 7.93
N ALA A 382 0.19 -13.54 8.16
CA ALA A 382 0.79 -12.22 8.30
C ALA A 382 1.68 -12.10 9.55
N GLN A 383 1.30 -12.75 10.66
CA GLN A 383 2.13 -12.84 11.87
C GLN A 383 3.41 -13.63 11.62
N ASP A 384 3.33 -14.76 10.92
CA ASP A 384 4.48 -15.60 10.56
C ASP A 384 5.44 -14.86 9.62
N LEU A 385 4.92 -14.11 8.65
CA LEU A 385 5.73 -13.26 7.78
C LEU A 385 6.43 -12.14 8.56
N GLN A 386 5.71 -11.46 9.47
CA GLN A 386 6.33 -10.43 10.32
C GLN A 386 7.46 -11.03 11.17
N HIS A 387 7.24 -12.22 11.74
CA HIS A 387 8.27 -12.93 12.50
C HIS A 387 9.49 -13.26 11.64
N SER A 388 9.28 -13.74 10.42
CA SER A 388 10.33 -14.21 9.52
C SER A 388 11.25 -13.10 9.02
N ILE A 389 10.79 -11.85 8.90
CA ILE A 389 11.62 -10.72 8.47
C ILE A 389 12.34 -10.00 9.63
N MET A 390 12.04 -10.35 10.88
CA MET A 390 12.69 -9.73 12.04
C MET A 390 14.17 -10.10 12.10
N GLY A 391 15.01 -9.12 12.40
CA GLY A 391 16.46 -9.31 12.56
C GLY A 391 17.30 -9.14 11.28
N TYR A 392 16.68 -9.02 10.10
CA TYR A 392 17.39 -8.82 8.83
C TYR A 392 17.61 -7.36 8.46
N LEU A 393 16.66 -6.51 8.83
CA LEU A 393 16.66 -5.09 8.50
C LEU A 393 17.14 -4.24 9.67
N PRO A 394 17.67 -3.03 9.43
CA PRO A 394 17.93 -2.08 10.49
C PRO A 394 16.68 -1.84 11.34
N GLY A 395 16.81 -1.75 12.67
CA GLY A 395 15.66 -1.67 13.58
C GLY A 395 14.68 -0.54 13.26
N PHE A 396 15.18 0.59 12.75
CA PHE A 396 14.34 1.71 12.32
C PHE A 396 13.61 1.49 10.98
N ALA A 397 14.03 0.51 10.19
CA ALA A 397 13.55 0.25 8.84
C ALA A 397 12.86 -1.12 8.70
N THR A 398 12.67 -1.85 9.80
CA THR A 398 11.85 -3.07 9.80
C THR A 398 10.37 -2.68 9.67
N PRO A 399 9.71 -3.00 8.54
CA PRO A 399 8.31 -2.65 8.34
C PRO A 399 7.40 -3.39 9.30
N ARG A 400 6.28 -2.77 9.65
CA ARG A 400 5.21 -3.42 10.40
C ARG A 400 4.16 -3.94 9.45
N ILE A 401 3.73 -5.17 9.65
CA ILE A 401 2.51 -5.68 9.00
C ILE A 401 1.32 -5.29 9.87
N VAL A 402 0.35 -4.61 9.27
CA VAL A 402 -0.81 -4.04 9.97
C VAL A 402 -2.12 -4.50 9.34
N CYS A 403 -3.09 -4.80 10.18
CA CYS A 403 -4.48 -4.99 9.81
C CYS A 403 -5.21 -3.66 10.00
N ASP A 404 -5.94 -3.17 8.99
CA ASP A 404 -6.83 -2.04 9.13
C ASP A 404 -8.23 -2.60 9.44
N VAL A 405 -8.56 -2.68 10.72
CA VAL A 405 -9.78 -3.33 11.19
C VAL A 405 -10.95 -2.33 11.10
N PRO A 406 -12.09 -2.70 10.49
CA PRO A 406 -13.28 -1.84 10.46
C PRO A 406 -13.62 -1.29 11.85
N PHE A 407 -13.92 0.00 11.94
CA PHE A 407 -14.22 0.76 13.17
C PHE A 407 -13.06 0.87 14.18
N VAL A 408 -12.02 0.04 14.09
CA VAL A 408 -10.85 0.06 14.99
C VAL A 408 -9.71 0.87 14.38
N GLY A 409 -9.47 0.72 13.07
CA GLY A 409 -8.33 1.28 12.39
C GLY A 409 -7.08 0.40 12.46
N LYS A 410 -5.95 0.98 12.14
CA LYS A 410 -4.67 0.27 11.98
C LYS A 410 -4.21 -0.35 13.29
N ARG A 411 -4.01 -1.66 13.26
CA ARG A 411 -3.44 -2.45 14.36
C ARG A 411 -2.32 -3.32 13.83
N TRP A 412 -1.25 -3.39 14.58
CA TRP A 412 -0.20 -4.36 14.28
C TRP A 412 -0.75 -5.78 14.40
N VAL A 413 -0.42 -6.68 13.48
CA VAL A 413 -0.98 -8.04 13.43
C VAL A 413 -0.78 -8.87 14.71
N HIS A 414 0.17 -8.50 15.56
CA HIS A 414 0.38 -9.09 16.88
C HIS A 414 -0.46 -8.46 18.02
N GLN A 415 -1.29 -7.43 17.73
CA GLN A 415 -2.16 -6.79 18.71
C GLN A 415 -3.58 -7.38 18.73
N VAL A 416 -3.77 -8.53 18.10
CA VAL A 416 -5.02 -9.29 18.18
C VAL A 416 -5.31 -9.64 19.64
N GLU A 417 -6.56 -9.43 20.10
CA GLU A 417 -6.97 -9.75 21.45
C GLU A 417 -7.27 -11.25 21.60
N SER A 418 -8.00 -11.81 20.65
CA SER A 418 -8.26 -13.25 20.56
C SER A 418 -8.47 -13.67 19.10
N TYR A 419 -8.20 -14.94 18.79
CA TYR A 419 -8.20 -15.43 17.43
C TYR A 419 -8.65 -16.89 17.36
N ASP A 420 -9.80 -17.11 16.75
CA ASP A 420 -10.29 -18.43 16.39
C ASP A 420 -9.78 -18.80 14.98
N ARG A 421 -8.68 -19.54 14.92
CA ARG A 421 -8.07 -19.97 13.65
C ARG A 421 -8.92 -20.98 12.89
N ALA A 422 -9.80 -21.70 13.58
CA ALA A 422 -10.65 -22.71 12.93
C ALA A 422 -11.76 -22.05 12.11
N LEU A 423 -12.31 -20.95 12.60
CA LEU A 423 -13.34 -20.16 11.92
C LEU A 423 -12.77 -18.93 11.18
N GLY A 424 -11.49 -18.61 11.39
CA GLY A 424 -10.85 -17.43 10.79
C GLY A 424 -11.37 -16.12 11.34
N ILE A 425 -11.76 -16.06 12.60
CA ILE A 425 -12.29 -14.85 13.24
C ILE A 425 -11.30 -14.33 14.27
N SER A 426 -10.76 -13.15 14.03
CA SER A 426 -9.94 -12.44 15.01
C SER A 426 -10.70 -11.27 15.61
N TYR A 427 -10.49 -11.00 16.92
CA TYR A 427 -11.14 -9.92 17.64
C TYR A 427 -10.13 -8.88 18.07
N TRP A 428 -10.52 -7.61 17.95
CA TRP A 428 -9.66 -6.46 18.15
C TRP A 428 -10.35 -5.44 19.05
N THR A 429 -9.55 -4.67 19.79
CA THR A 429 -10.02 -3.60 20.67
C THR A 429 -9.37 -2.26 20.31
N LYS A 430 -9.94 -1.18 20.81
CA LYS A 430 -9.43 0.19 20.61
C LYS A 430 -9.53 1.02 21.89
N ASN A 431 -8.79 2.13 21.88
CA ASN A 431 -8.71 3.07 23.01
C ASN A 431 -9.18 4.48 22.64
N TYR A 432 -9.92 4.61 21.52
CA TYR A 432 -10.52 5.87 21.07
C TYR A 432 -11.82 5.59 20.32
N ARG A 433 -12.71 6.57 20.25
CA ARG A 433 -13.90 6.54 19.42
C ARG A 433 -13.59 7.10 18.03
N THR A 434 -14.19 6.54 17.00
CA THR A 434 -14.23 7.12 15.64
C THR A 434 -15.32 8.20 15.59
N GLY A 435 -15.33 9.00 14.51
CA GLY A 435 -16.34 10.07 14.37
C GLY A 435 -17.79 9.58 14.40
N ILE A 436 -18.07 8.37 13.87
CA ILE A 436 -19.40 7.76 13.87
C ILE A 436 -19.81 7.09 15.20
N GLU A 437 -18.88 6.96 16.13
CA GLU A 437 -19.10 6.33 17.45
C GLU A 437 -19.06 7.34 18.60
N HIS A 438 -19.19 8.63 18.28
CA HIS A 438 -19.08 9.68 19.30
C HIS A 438 -20.03 9.44 20.47
N ASP A 439 -21.26 9.04 20.20
CA ASP A 439 -22.32 8.83 21.19
C ASP A 439 -22.50 7.36 21.58
N ASP A 440 -21.63 6.44 21.10
CA ASP A 440 -21.69 5.02 21.47
C ASP A 440 -20.92 4.76 22.77
N PRO A 441 -21.59 4.51 23.91
CA PRO A 441 -20.92 4.28 25.18
C PRO A 441 -20.08 3.02 25.18
N ASP A 442 -20.46 2.01 24.40
CA ASP A 442 -19.85 0.67 24.39
C ASP A 442 -18.70 0.55 23.39
N ALA A 443 -18.41 1.59 22.59
CA ALA A 443 -17.41 1.53 21.53
C ALA A 443 -16.00 1.14 22.02
N LEU A 444 -15.63 1.47 23.26
CA LEU A 444 -14.33 1.14 23.83
C LEU A 444 -14.30 -0.23 24.54
N GLU A 445 -15.47 -0.76 24.92
CA GLU A 445 -15.65 -2.06 25.54
C GLU A 445 -15.86 -3.18 24.53
N ARG A 446 -16.28 -2.81 23.31
CA ARG A 446 -16.66 -3.74 22.24
C ARG A 446 -15.43 -4.42 21.67
N ARG A 447 -15.59 -5.70 21.30
CA ARG A 447 -14.67 -6.51 20.50
C ARG A 447 -15.09 -6.43 19.05
N TYR A 448 -14.19 -6.03 18.17
CA TYR A 448 -14.45 -5.85 16.74
C TYR A 448 -13.90 -7.03 15.96
N PRO A 449 -14.74 -7.74 15.19
CA PRO A 449 -14.28 -8.87 14.40
C PRO A 449 -13.53 -8.44 13.13
N TYR A 450 -12.55 -9.24 12.75
CA TYR A 450 -11.95 -9.24 11.42
C TYR A 450 -11.90 -10.69 10.94
N TYR A 451 -12.11 -10.92 9.65
CA TYR A 451 -12.32 -12.24 9.09
C TYR A 451 -11.20 -12.60 8.12
N ASP A 452 -10.63 -13.80 8.27
CA ASP A 452 -9.66 -14.35 7.33
C ASP A 452 -10.30 -14.77 6.02
N PRO A 453 -9.53 -14.91 4.93
CA PRO A 453 -10.03 -15.51 3.70
C PRO A 453 -10.49 -16.96 3.94
N ILE A 454 -11.72 -17.27 3.54
CA ILE A 454 -12.34 -18.58 3.86
C ILE A 454 -11.54 -19.73 3.26
N TYR A 455 -10.96 -19.58 2.07
CA TYR A 455 -10.17 -20.63 1.42
C TYR A 455 -8.91 -21.03 2.21
N THR A 456 -8.44 -20.20 3.15
CA THR A 456 -7.29 -20.51 4.02
C THR A 456 -7.68 -21.35 5.24
N LEU A 457 -8.98 -21.52 5.50
CA LEU A 457 -9.48 -22.21 6.68
C LEU A 457 -9.44 -23.73 6.52
N PRO A 458 -9.37 -24.48 7.63
CA PRO A 458 -9.56 -25.92 7.59
C PRO A 458 -10.98 -26.27 7.10
N PRO A 459 -11.21 -27.53 6.61
CA PRO A 459 -12.49 -27.93 6.01
C PRO A 459 -13.72 -27.60 6.87
N GLY A 460 -13.66 -27.81 8.19
CA GLY A 460 -14.77 -27.48 9.11
C GLY A 460 -15.08 -25.97 9.18
N GLY A 461 -14.06 -25.11 9.07
CA GLY A 461 -14.24 -23.67 8.99
C GLY A 461 -14.88 -23.24 7.67
N GLN A 462 -14.44 -23.81 6.55
CA GLN A 462 -15.05 -23.55 5.25
C GLN A 462 -16.52 -24.01 5.21
N GLU A 463 -16.82 -25.17 5.78
CA GLU A 463 -18.19 -25.69 5.88
C GLU A 463 -19.09 -24.79 6.74
N HIS A 464 -18.57 -24.26 7.86
CA HIS A 464 -19.28 -23.29 8.70
C HIS A 464 -19.73 -22.06 7.90
N TRP A 465 -18.83 -21.48 7.13
CA TRP A 465 -19.13 -20.30 6.30
C TRP A 465 -20.07 -20.63 5.13
N ARG A 466 -19.97 -21.83 4.54
CA ARG A 466 -20.86 -22.28 3.48
C ARG A 466 -22.30 -22.47 3.99
N ALA A 467 -22.48 -23.01 5.18
CA ALA A 467 -23.80 -23.18 5.79
C ALA A 467 -24.54 -21.87 6.09
N GLY A 468 -23.81 -20.76 6.27
CA GLY A 468 -24.35 -19.41 6.49
C GLY A 468 -24.74 -18.66 5.23
N LEU A 469 -24.40 -19.16 4.03
CA LEU A 469 -24.73 -18.49 2.78
C LEU A 469 -26.18 -18.82 2.34
N PRO A 470 -26.94 -17.83 1.80
CA PRO A 470 -28.22 -18.12 1.19
C PRO A 470 -28.06 -19.04 -0.02
N ALA A 471 -29.00 -19.95 -0.25
CA ALA A 471 -28.95 -20.98 -1.30
C ALA A 471 -28.71 -20.43 -2.74
N SER A 472 -28.90 -19.13 -2.96
CA SER A 472 -28.66 -18.46 -4.24
C SER A 472 -27.16 -18.10 -4.51
N ALA A 473 -26.28 -18.28 -3.55
CA ALA A 473 -24.84 -17.99 -3.71
C ALA A 473 -24.05 -19.13 -4.35
N HIS A 474 -24.69 -20.26 -4.67
CA HIS A 474 -24.09 -21.46 -5.25
C HIS A 474 -24.33 -21.62 -6.77
N ALA A 475 -24.86 -20.60 -7.46
CA ALA A 475 -25.15 -20.64 -8.90
C ALA A 475 -24.18 -19.79 -9.74
#